data_40145ba99082e89cbaf2ac582c3d1f25
#
_entry.id   40145ba99082e89cbaf2ac582c3d1f25
#
_cell.length_a   1.000
_cell.length_b   1.000
_cell.length_c   1.000
_cell.angle_alpha   90.00
_cell.angle_beta   90.00
_cell.angle_gamma   90.00
#
_symmetry.space_group_name_H-M   'P 1'
#
loop_
_entity.id
_entity.type
_entity.pdbx_description
1 polymer ?
#
loop_
_entity_poly.entity_id
_entity_poly.type
_entity_poly.pdbx_seq_one_letter_code
_entity_poly.pdbx_strand_id
1 'polypeptide(L)'
;MEKINTRTLKQQLTLGDCEKILTDLTIPIYSKGDKTWRLYTGCHHKDAYKGGHNLIFYTDTKSFQCVTQCSCSFDIIGLTQRRLKTLEKPCSFMDAIGFIAKSTGKEVGDYKRISKQPNICDWSGLERFVRMRKGDSLLKTFDPCILNELESSYYEGWIDEGISVETQKKLGIKYYRRTNQICIPCRNREGELIGIRCRNLDPERLETAKYIPLITLDGQSYAFPTNQVFYGINYTWEAIERTQTVTIVESEKATMKLDTWYGENNNALGMFGHNLGLKRRNQLIKMGVKRVIYVPDNDWIGKSPEDFDRWKKEVKGFIDSWSGYAQVEIVWDTLDILQPKENAVDQSKEVWEELFNNREIC
;
A
#
# COMPACT_ATOMS: atom_id res chain seq x y z
N MET A 1 -12.96 -3.78 40.81
CA MET A 1 -12.33 -4.09 39.53
C MET A 1 -12.90 -3.15 38.48
N GLU A 2 -12.04 -2.56 37.67
CA GLU A 2 -12.40 -1.55 36.66
C GLU A 2 -13.06 -2.25 35.47
N LYS A 3 -14.28 -1.81 35.11
CA LYS A 3 -15.06 -2.44 34.01
C LYS A 3 -14.63 -1.85 32.67
N ILE A 4 -14.30 -2.68 31.71
CA ILE A 4 -13.95 -2.26 30.35
C ILE A 4 -15.21 -1.80 29.61
N ASN A 5 -15.18 -0.52 29.18
CA ASN A 5 -16.16 -0.01 28.21
C ASN A 5 -15.57 -0.12 26.81
N THR A 6 -16.22 -0.88 25.92
CA THR A 6 -15.73 -1.12 24.55
C THR A 6 -15.62 0.15 23.70
N ARG A 7 -16.38 1.21 23.99
CA ARG A 7 -16.30 2.49 23.29
C ARG A 7 -15.09 3.31 23.71
N THR A 8 -14.65 3.16 24.95
CA THR A 8 -13.52 3.91 25.53
C THR A 8 -12.32 3.03 25.83
N LEU A 9 -12.31 1.80 25.33
CA LEU A 9 -11.28 0.80 25.62
C LEU A 9 -9.86 1.34 25.41
N LYS A 10 -9.61 2.04 24.31
CA LYS A 10 -8.28 2.64 24.03
C LYS A 10 -7.84 3.63 25.10
N GLN A 11 -8.78 4.41 25.65
CA GLN A 11 -8.50 5.41 26.68
C GLN A 11 -8.22 4.75 28.03
N GLN A 12 -8.85 3.61 28.29
CA GLN A 12 -8.72 2.87 29.56
C GLN A 12 -7.46 1.97 29.62
N LEU A 13 -6.87 1.64 28.47
CA LEU A 13 -5.63 0.85 28.43
C LEU A 13 -4.42 1.75 28.62
N THR A 14 -3.52 1.33 29.53
CA THR A 14 -2.19 1.92 29.66
C THR A 14 -1.23 1.34 28.63
N LEU A 15 -0.04 1.93 28.47
CA LEU A 15 1.01 1.34 27.63
C LEU A 15 1.47 -0.02 28.19
N GLY A 16 1.49 -0.19 29.51
CA GLY A 16 1.78 -1.47 30.15
C GLY A 16 0.72 -2.54 29.86
N ASP A 17 -0.57 -2.15 29.77
CA ASP A 17 -1.64 -3.07 29.33
C ASP A 17 -1.43 -3.49 27.87
N CYS A 18 -1.07 -2.56 26.99
CA CYS A 18 -0.77 -2.88 25.60
C CYS A 18 0.41 -3.84 25.48
N GLU A 19 1.45 -3.65 26.28
CA GLU A 19 2.61 -4.56 26.32
C GLU A 19 2.23 -5.97 26.77
N LYS A 20 1.42 -6.10 27.83
CA LYS A 20 0.92 -7.41 28.30
C LYS A 20 0.11 -8.10 27.21
N ILE A 21 -0.81 -7.38 26.57
CA ILE A 21 -1.62 -7.92 25.47
C ILE A 21 -0.73 -8.41 24.33
N LEU A 22 0.28 -7.64 23.92
CA LEU A 22 1.22 -8.04 22.88
C LEU A 22 2.02 -9.30 23.27
N THR A 23 2.46 -9.39 24.51
CA THR A 23 3.16 -10.57 25.05
C THR A 23 2.25 -11.80 24.99
N ASP A 24 1.02 -11.70 25.50
CA ASP A 24 0.05 -12.81 25.50
C ASP A 24 -0.39 -13.22 24.09
N LEU A 25 -0.38 -12.27 23.14
CA LEU A 25 -0.57 -12.52 21.72
C LEU A 25 0.67 -13.12 21.03
N THR A 26 1.77 -13.30 21.74
CA THR A 26 3.04 -13.75 21.15
C THR A 26 3.50 -12.86 19.98
N ILE A 27 3.35 -11.55 20.13
CA ILE A 27 3.87 -10.53 19.20
C ILE A 27 5.07 -9.86 19.86
N PRO A 28 6.30 -10.25 19.52
CA PRO A 28 7.49 -9.67 20.16
C PRO A 28 7.68 -8.19 19.79
N ILE A 29 8.19 -7.43 20.76
CA ILE A 29 8.59 -6.04 20.54
C ILE A 29 10.06 -6.05 20.13
N TYR A 30 10.36 -5.49 18.96
CA TYR A 30 11.74 -5.36 18.45
C TYR A 30 12.45 -4.17 19.09
N SER A 31 11.81 -3.01 19.13
CA SER A 31 12.35 -1.81 19.75
C SER A 31 11.25 -0.91 20.31
N LYS A 32 11.54 -0.20 21.40
CA LYS A 32 10.65 0.78 22.03
C LYS A 32 11.27 2.16 21.92
N GLY A 33 10.52 3.12 21.38
CA GLY A 33 10.81 4.54 21.42
C GLY A 33 9.67 5.29 22.11
N ASP A 34 9.86 6.56 22.40
CA ASP A 34 8.88 7.38 23.13
C ASP A 34 7.54 7.51 22.38
N LYS A 35 7.59 7.69 21.07
CA LYS A 35 6.40 7.89 20.21
C LYS A 35 5.95 6.63 19.48
N THR A 36 6.87 5.71 19.21
CA THR A 36 6.57 4.51 18.42
C THR A 36 7.36 3.29 18.92
N TRP A 37 6.71 2.13 18.88
CA TRP A 37 7.38 0.83 19.05
C TRP A 37 7.37 0.10 17.72
N ARG A 38 8.46 -0.61 17.41
CA ARG A 38 8.51 -1.56 16.30
C ARG A 38 8.29 -2.96 16.82
N LEU A 39 7.38 -3.67 16.16
CA LEU A 39 6.93 -5.00 16.54
C LEU A 39 7.15 -5.96 15.38
N TYR A 40 7.37 -7.23 15.70
CA TYR A 40 7.32 -8.28 14.71
C TYR A 40 5.91 -8.45 14.12
N THR A 41 5.82 -8.85 12.85
CA THR A 41 4.58 -8.81 12.07
C THR A 41 3.67 -10.00 12.39
N GLY A 42 3.13 -10.05 13.60
CA GLY A 42 2.21 -11.10 14.05
C GLY A 42 0.77 -10.97 13.55
N CYS A 43 0.41 -9.88 12.87
CA CYS A 43 -0.96 -9.65 12.40
C CYS A 43 -1.37 -10.54 11.21
N HIS A 44 -0.41 -11.13 10.49
CA HIS A 44 -0.65 -12.02 9.34
C HIS A 44 0.35 -13.18 9.23
N HIS A 45 1.32 -13.29 10.13
CA HIS A 45 2.24 -14.42 10.20
C HIS A 45 1.98 -15.27 11.45
N LYS A 46 1.86 -16.59 11.30
CA LYS A 46 1.68 -17.52 12.42
C LYS A 46 2.90 -17.47 13.34
N ASP A 47 4.09 -17.52 12.77
CA ASP A 47 5.35 -17.21 13.45
C ASP A 47 5.66 -15.72 13.21
N ALA A 48 5.50 -14.90 14.25
CA ALA A 48 5.69 -13.46 14.15
C ALA A 48 7.10 -13.06 13.69
N TYR A 49 8.12 -13.82 14.04
CA TYR A 49 9.51 -13.54 13.67
C TYR A 49 9.77 -13.64 12.16
N LYS A 50 9.02 -14.47 11.44
CA LYS A 50 9.17 -14.61 9.99
C LYS A 50 8.71 -13.39 9.20
N GLY A 51 7.89 -12.51 9.81
CA GLY A 51 7.34 -11.31 9.16
C GLY A 51 8.21 -10.06 9.23
N GLY A 52 9.39 -10.10 9.85
CA GLY A 52 10.21 -8.92 10.13
C GLY A 52 9.52 -7.92 11.07
N HIS A 53 10.10 -6.71 11.22
CA HIS A 53 9.66 -5.69 12.21
C HIS A 53 8.76 -4.60 11.59
N ASN A 54 7.80 -5.00 10.76
CA ASN A 54 6.99 -4.09 9.93
C ASN A 54 5.62 -3.74 10.53
N LEU A 55 5.40 -4.05 11.80
CA LEU A 55 4.24 -3.62 12.57
C LEU A 55 4.66 -2.49 13.52
N ILE A 56 4.08 -1.30 13.32
CA ILE A 56 4.39 -0.10 14.09
C ILE A 56 3.24 0.16 15.07
N PHE A 57 3.56 0.36 16.35
CA PHE A 57 2.64 0.82 17.37
C PHE A 57 2.91 2.28 17.71
N TYR A 58 1.89 3.12 17.67
CA TYR A 58 1.94 4.53 18.04
C TYR A 58 1.46 4.69 19.49
N THR A 59 2.33 5.20 20.36
CA THR A 59 2.09 5.26 21.80
C THR A 59 1.02 6.29 22.20
N ASP A 60 0.90 7.38 21.46
CA ASP A 60 -0.06 8.46 21.69
C ASP A 60 -1.50 8.04 21.32
N THR A 61 -1.68 7.47 20.15
CA THR A 61 -3.00 7.05 19.63
C THR A 61 -3.36 5.62 20.01
N LYS A 62 -2.43 4.84 20.53
CA LYS A 62 -2.54 3.41 20.81
C LYS A 62 -3.07 2.62 19.60
N SER A 63 -2.62 3.00 18.41
CA SER A 63 -2.96 2.37 17.15
C SER A 63 -1.78 1.64 16.56
N PHE A 64 -2.06 0.67 15.71
CA PHE A 64 -1.07 -0.17 15.03
C PHE A 64 -1.16 0.07 13.53
N GLN A 65 -0.02 0.07 12.86
CA GLN A 65 0.06 0.11 11.40
C GLN A 65 0.95 -1.01 10.91
N CYS A 66 0.43 -1.87 10.08
CA CYS A 66 1.21 -2.83 9.33
C CYS A 66 1.60 -2.21 7.99
N VAL A 67 2.91 -2.08 7.74
CA VAL A 67 3.43 -1.45 6.50
C VAL A 67 3.75 -2.46 5.40
N THR A 68 3.41 -3.72 5.61
CA THR A 68 3.57 -4.80 4.63
C THR A 68 2.21 -5.35 4.19
N GLN A 69 2.03 -6.65 4.18
CA GLN A 69 0.90 -7.38 3.61
C GLN A 69 -0.50 -6.84 4.01
N CYS A 70 -0.70 -6.40 5.27
CA CYS A 70 -1.99 -5.82 5.66
C CYS A 70 -2.20 -4.41 5.11
N SER A 71 -1.13 -3.61 4.97
CA SER A 71 -1.13 -2.20 4.52
C SER A 71 -2.25 -1.35 5.12
N CYS A 72 -2.59 -1.60 6.39
CA CYS A 72 -3.70 -0.92 7.07
C CYS A 72 -3.38 -0.65 8.55
N SER A 73 -4.10 0.33 9.09
CA SER A 73 -4.07 0.65 10.51
C SER A 73 -5.24 -0.03 11.23
N PHE A 74 -5.01 -0.41 12.46
CA PHE A 74 -6.02 -1.01 13.33
C PHE A 74 -5.76 -0.64 14.79
N ASP A 75 -6.78 -0.79 15.60
CA ASP A 75 -6.66 -0.67 17.05
C ASP A 75 -6.28 -1.99 17.72
N ILE A 76 -6.17 -1.99 19.04
CA ILE A 76 -5.80 -3.16 19.81
C ILE A 76 -6.80 -4.31 19.65
N ILE A 77 -8.09 -4.01 19.45
CA ILE A 77 -9.12 -5.04 19.23
C ILE A 77 -8.91 -5.67 17.86
N GLY A 78 -8.73 -4.84 16.83
CA GLY A 78 -8.46 -5.29 15.47
C GLY A 78 -7.16 -6.09 15.35
N LEU A 79 -6.10 -5.70 16.07
CA LEU A 79 -4.87 -6.48 16.15
C LEU A 79 -5.13 -7.84 16.80
N THR A 80 -5.84 -7.85 17.94
CA THR A 80 -6.16 -9.09 18.66
C THR A 80 -6.95 -10.06 17.79
N GLN A 81 -8.00 -9.58 17.09
CA GLN A 81 -8.79 -10.40 16.18
C GLN A 81 -7.93 -11.03 15.08
N ARG A 82 -7.08 -10.20 14.43
CA ARG A 82 -6.18 -10.66 13.37
C ARG A 82 -5.19 -11.71 13.88
N ARG A 83 -4.61 -11.47 15.04
CA ARG A 83 -3.66 -12.41 15.64
C ARG A 83 -4.32 -13.72 16.05
N LEU A 84 -5.49 -13.67 16.68
CA LEU A 84 -6.26 -14.86 17.02
C LEU A 84 -6.61 -15.67 15.77
N LYS A 85 -7.04 -15.01 14.68
CA LYS A 85 -7.29 -15.66 13.39
C LYS A 85 -6.03 -16.34 12.83
N THR A 86 -4.88 -15.65 12.89
CA THR A 86 -3.59 -16.20 12.43
C THR A 86 -3.15 -17.42 13.25
N LEU A 87 -3.54 -17.46 14.54
CA LEU A 87 -3.29 -18.58 15.43
C LEU A 87 -4.40 -19.67 15.39
N GLU A 88 -5.33 -19.55 14.43
CA GLU A 88 -6.46 -20.48 14.25
C GLU A 88 -7.35 -20.60 15.52
N LYS A 89 -7.46 -19.51 16.29
CA LYS A 89 -8.30 -19.41 17.48
C LYS A 89 -9.60 -18.67 17.19
N PRO A 90 -10.65 -18.82 18.01
CA PRO A 90 -11.84 -17.98 17.90
C PRO A 90 -11.46 -16.49 17.86
N CYS A 91 -11.97 -15.76 16.89
CA CYS A 91 -11.52 -14.39 16.58
C CYS A 91 -12.68 -13.41 16.35
N SER A 92 -13.86 -13.71 16.91
CA SER A 92 -14.95 -12.74 16.91
C SER A 92 -14.57 -11.47 17.70
N PHE A 93 -15.36 -10.42 17.57
CA PHE A 93 -15.17 -9.21 18.36
C PHE A 93 -15.20 -9.49 19.87
N MET A 94 -16.12 -10.37 20.31
CA MET A 94 -16.24 -10.74 21.72
C MET A 94 -15.07 -11.61 22.21
N ASP A 95 -14.54 -12.48 21.34
CA ASP A 95 -13.34 -13.26 21.66
C ASP A 95 -12.14 -12.35 21.89
N ALA A 96 -11.97 -11.30 21.05
CA ALA A 96 -10.91 -10.33 21.21
C ALA A 96 -11.06 -9.50 22.50
N ILE A 97 -12.28 -9.05 22.82
CA ILE A 97 -12.57 -8.34 24.07
C ILE A 97 -12.30 -9.23 25.29
N GLY A 98 -12.76 -10.49 25.26
CA GLY A 98 -12.50 -11.46 26.31
C GLY A 98 -11.01 -11.74 26.51
N PHE A 99 -10.25 -11.83 25.42
CA PHE A 99 -8.79 -11.98 25.46
C PHE A 99 -8.13 -10.76 26.13
N ILE A 100 -8.48 -9.54 25.70
CA ILE A 100 -7.94 -8.28 26.25
C ILE A 100 -8.26 -8.17 27.74
N ALA A 101 -9.50 -8.48 28.14
CA ALA A 101 -9.90 -8.48 29.55
C ALA A 101 -9.07 -9.45 30.40
N LYS A 102 -8.89 -10.67 29.89
CA LYS A 102 -8.05 -11.67 30.55
C LYS A 102 -6.59 -11.24 30.70
N SER A 103 -6.01 -10.70 29.62
CA SER A 103 -4.60 -10.23 29.62
C SER A 103 -4.37 -9.07 30.57
N THR A 104 -5.35 -8.17 30.70
CA THR A 104 -5.18 -6.95 31.53
C THR A 104 -5.73 -7.13 32.95
N GLY A 105 -6.46 -8.20 33.22
CA GLY A 105 -7.15 -8.41 34.50
C GLY A 105 -8.32 -7.45 34.73
N LYS A 106 -8.87 -6.84 33.68
CA LYS A 106 -9.99 -5.91 33.73
C LYS A 106 -11.29 -6.63 33.42
N GLU A 107 -12.38 -6.27 34.12
CA GLU A 107 -13.68 -6.85 33.85
C GLU A 107 -14.35 -6.20 32.63
N VAL A 108 -15.00 -7.02 31.79
CA VAL A 108 -15.85 -6.53 30.70
C VAL A 108 -17.18 -6.06 31.30
N GLY A 109 -17.54 -4.81 31.13
CA GLY A 109 -18.88 -4.32 31.49
C GLY A 109 -19.96 -5.03 30.66
N ASP A 110 -21.16 -5.19 31.20
CA ASP A 110 -22.28 -5.88 30.55
C ASP A 110 -22.55 -5.29 29.16
N TYR A 111 -22.17 -6.03 28.13
CA TYR A 111 -22.55 -5.75 26.76
C TYR A 111 -23.98 -6.24 26.54
N LYS A 112 -24.98 -5.43 26.91
CA LYS A 112 -26.33 -5.66 26.43
C LYS A 112 -26.32 -5.47 24.91
N ARG A 113 -26.41 -6.59 24.19
CA ARG A 113 -26.77 -6.58 22.78
C ARG A 113 -28.12 -5.86 22.69
N ILE A 114 -28.14 -4.59 22.36
CA ILE A 114 -29.37 -3.93 21.94
C ILE A 114 -29.69 -4.58 20.60
N SER A 115 -30.55 -5.60 20.63
CA SER A 115 -31.20 -6.07 19.41
C SER A 115 -32.11 -4.92 18.96
N LYS A 116 -31.56 -4.04 18.13
CA LYS A 116 -32.42 -3.14 17.36
C LYS A 116 -33.23 -4.03 16.44
N GLN A 117 -34.51 -4.24 16.76
CA GLN A 117 -35.44 -4.65 15.72
C GLN A 117 -35.27 -3.68 14.54
N PRO A 118 -35.15 -4.18 13.31
CA PRO A 118 -35.03 -3.30 12.16
C PRO A 118 -36.31 -2.47 12.09
N ASN A 119 -36.22 -1.21 12.47
CA ASN A 119 -37.28 -0.26 12.23
C ASN A 119 -37.28 -0.04 10.71
N ILE A 120 -38.36 -0.39 10.03
CA ILE A 120 -38.49 -0.38 8.55
C ILE A 120 -38.19 1.01 7.95
N CYS A 121 -38.11 2.04 8.80
CA CYS A 121 -37.78 3.42 8.42
C CYS A 121 -36.46 3.92 9.03
N ASP A 122 -35.58 3.05 9.51
CA ASP A 122 -34.27 3.48 10.05
C ASP A 122 -33.25 3.72 8.92
N TRP A 123 -33.21 4.94 8.44
CA TRP A 123 -32.25 5.43 7.44
C TRP A 123 -30.83 5.64 8.02
N SER A 124 -30.59 5.34 9.30
CA SER A 124 -29.25 5.48 9.93
C SER A 124 -28.19 4.63 9.24
N GLY A 125 -28.60 3.54 8.58
CA GLY A 125 -27.75 2.76 7.69
C GLY A 125 -27.23 3.57 6.49
N LEU A 126 -28.03 4.46 5.94
CA LEU A 126 -27.64 5.34 4.83
C LEU A 126 -26.72 6.47 5.29
N GLU A 127 -26.86 6.97 6.52
CA GLU A 127 -25.91 7.93 7.09
C GLU A 127 -24.49 7.36 7.16
N ARG A 128 -24.36 6.05 7.32
CA ARG A 128 -23.08 5.34 7.24
C ARG A 128 -22.46 5.48 5.85
N PHE A 129 -23.24 5.35 4.80
CA PHE A 129 -22.79 5.56 3.42
C PHE A 129 -22.53 7.05 3.11
N VAL A 130 -23.32 7.96 3.67
CA VAL A 130 -23.09 9.41 3.57
C VAL A 130 -21.84 9.83 4.34
N ARG A 131 -21.60 9.27 5.54
CA ARG A 131 -20.34 9.48 6.29
C ARG A 131 -19.13 8.87 5.59
N MET A 132 -19.28 7.73 4.92
CA MET A 132 -18.22 7.17 4.08
C MET A 132 -17.94 8.06 2.86
N ARG A 133 -18.94 8.76 2.30
CA ARG A 133 -18.74 9.76 1.25
C ARG A 133 -18.10 11.06 1.76
N LYS A 134 -18.34 11.46 3.02
CA LYS A 134 -17.61 12.57 3.69
C LYS A 134 -16.17 12.18 4.05
N GLY A 135 -15.81 10.92 3.94
CA GLY A 135 -14.46 10.40 4.14
C GLY A 135 -13.63 10.31 2.86
N ASP A 136 -14.03 10.89 1.73
CA ASP A 136 -13.09 11.34 0.71
C ASP A 136 -12.33 12.52 1.33
N SER A 137 -11.38 12.21 2.23
CA SER A 137 -10.38 13.18 2.64
C SER A 137 -9.74 13.68 1.36
N LEU A 138 -9.97 14.93 1.04
CA LEU A 138 -9.24 15.62 -0.02
C LEU A 138 -7.77 15.27 0.19
N LEU A 139 -7.13 14.74 -0.84
CA LEU A 139 -5.71 14.48 -0.79
C LEU A 139 -5.03 15.77 -0.40
N LYS A 140 -4.18 15.71 0.63
CA LYS A 140 -3.37 16.87 1.00
C LYS A 140 -2.50 17.21 -0.21
N THR A 141 -2.55 18.47 -0.64
CA THR A 141 -1.65 19.01 -1.66
C THR A 141 -0.53 19.81 -0.99
N PHE A 142 0.58 19.87 -1.65
CA PHE A 142 1.76 20.60 -1.20
C PHE A 142 2.10 21.70 -2.20
N ASP A 143 2.70 22.78 -1.71
CA ASP A 143 3.23 23.83 -2.59
C ASP A 143 4.34 23.25 -3.48
N PRO A 144 4.21 23.33 -4.81
CA PRO A 144 5.22 22.83 -5.73
C PRO A 144 6.54 23.60 -5.66
N CYS A 145 6.60 24.78 -4.99
CA CYS A 145 7.83 25.55 -4.81
C CYS A 145 8.93 24.75 -4.13
N ILE A 146 8.60 23.73 -3.32
CA ILE A 146 9.59 22.83 -2.74
C ILE A 146 10.47 22.14 -3.80
N LEU A 147 9.94 21.89 -4.99
CA LEU A 147 10.71 21.27 -6.06
C LEU A 147 11.84 22.16 -6.58
N ASN A 148 11.79 23.49 -6.32
CA ASN A 148 12.85 24.44 -6.66
C ASN A 148 14.03 24.37 -5.68
N GLU A 149 13.83 23.82 -4.49
CA GLU A 149 14.88 23.59 -3.49
C GLU A 149 15.67 22.30 -3.78
N LEU A 150 15.17 21.45 -4.67
CA LEU A 150 15.80 20.21 -5.10
C LEU A 150 16.58 20.44 -6.39
N GLU A 151 17.72 19.75 -6.53
CA GLU A 151 18.52 19.87 -7.74
C GLU A 151 17.80 19.26 -8.94
N SER A 152 17.73 20.00 -10.05
CA SER A 152 17.28 19.46 -11.32
C SER A 152 18.36 18.53 -11.87
N SER A 153 18.13 17.25 -11.75
CA SER A 153 19.07 16.23 -12.16
C SER A 153 18.34 15.05 -12.78
N TYR A 154 19.08 14.26 -13.53
CA TYR A 154 18.64 12.93 -13.97
C TYR A 154 19.57 11.88 -13.35
N TYR A 155 19.06 10.69 -13.18
CA TYR A 155 19.81 9.60 -12.60
C TYR A 155 20.31 8.66 -13.70
N GLU A 156 21.64 8.61 -13.87
CA GLU A 156 22.29 7.81 -14.92
C GLU A 156 21.94 6.33 -14.83
N GLY A 157 21.88 5.76 -13.63
CA GLY A 157 21.50 4.38 -13.46
C GLY A 157 20.10 4.03 -14.00
N TRP A 158 19.21 5.00 -14.13
CA TRP A 158 17.93 4.77 -14.80
C TRP A 158 18.02 4.91 -16.32
N ILE A 159 18.99 5.66 -16.82
CA ILE A 159 19.27 5.70 -18.27
C ILE A 159 19.78 4.34 -18.72
N ASP A 160 20.72 3.75 -17.98
CA ASP A 160 21.24 2.41 -18.22
C ASP A 160 20.13 1.34 -18.17
N GLU A 161 19.12 1.54 -17.31
CA GLU A 161 17.94 0.70 -17.23
C GLU A 161 16.87 1.00 -18.31
N GLY A 162 17.10 1.96 -19.20
CA GLY A 162 16.24 2.29 -20.35
C GLY A 162 15.18 3.38 -20.10
N ILE A 163 15.37 4.23 -19.10
CA ILE A 163 14.51 5.40 -18.85
C ILE A 163 15.21 6.66 -19.37
N SER A 164 14.64 7.28 -20.40
CA SER A 164 15.27 8.43 -21.06
C SER A 164 15.39 9.67 -20.17
N VAL A 165 16.33 10.54 -20.51
CA VAL A 165 16.50 11.84 -19.85
C VAL A 165 15.24 12.69 -20.01
N GLU A 166 14.61 12.64 -21.18
CA GLU A 166 13.39 13.37 -21.52
C GLU A 166 12.24 12.95 -20.59
N THR A 167 12.06 11.64 -20.38
CA THR A 167 11.07 11.12 -19.46
C THR A 167 11.36 11.56 -18.01
N GLN A 168 12.60 11.47 -17.56
CA GLN A 168 12.95 11.92 -16.21
C GLN A 168 12.68 13.42 -16.02
N LYS A 169 12.99 14.26 -17.01
CA LYS A 169 12.68 15.70 -17.00
C LYS A 169 11.18 15.95 -17.01
N LYS A 170 10.44 15.31 -17.93
CA LYS A 170 8.98 15.42 -18.05
C LYS A 170 8.28 15.10 -16.72
N LEU A 171 8.70 14.03 -16.05
CA LEU A 171 8.13 13.60 -14.78
C LEU A 171 8.65 14.39 -13.57
N GLY A 172 9.57 15.32 -13.80
CA GLY A 172 10.08 16.23 -12.78
C GLY A 172 10.97 15.57 -11.75
N ILE A 173 11.74 14.55 -12.15
CA ILE A 173 12.70 13.89 -11.28
C ILE A 173 13.72 14.90 -10.77
N LYS A 174 14.02 14.83 -9.46
CA LYS A 174 14.93 15.73 -8.76
C LYS A 174 15.93 14.92 -7.94
N TYR A 175 16.98 15.61 -7.50
CA TYR A 175 17.97 15.04 -6.60
C TYR A 175 18.05 15.86 -5.30
N TYR A 176 18.03 15.18 -4.17
CA TYR A 176 18.23 15.79 -2.86
C TYR A 176 19.62 15.41 -2.34
N ARG A 177 20.58 16.29 -2.60
CA ARG A 177 22.01 16.08 -2.30
C ARG A 177 22.27 15.74 -0.85
N ARG A 178 21.55 16.41 0.06
CA ARG A 178 21.76 16.26 1.50
C ARG A 178 21.63 14.82 2.01
N THR A 179 20.69 14.08 1.46
CA THR A 179 20.40 12.70 1.87
C THR A 179 20.75 11.68 0.81
N ASN A 180 21.38 12.10 -0.28
CA ASN A 180 21.73 11.28 -1.43
C ASN A 180 20.54 10.49 -1.96
N GLN A 181 19.50 11.21 -2.40
CA GLN A 181 18.23 10.61 -2.79
C GLN A 181 17.73 11.15 -4.12
N ILE A 182 17.20 10.26 -4.96
CA ILE A 182 16.40 10.65 -6.11
C ILE A 182 14.98 10.90 -5.66
N CYS A 183 14.46 12.09 -5.92
CA CYS A 183 13.13 12.53 -5.54
C CYS A 183 12.16 12.41 -6.72
N ILE A 184 11.06 11.70 -6.49
CA ILE A 184 10.01 11.40 -7.45
C ILE A 184 8.76 12.15 -7.03
N PRO A 185 8.41 13.28 -7.68
CA PRO A 185 7.17 14.00 -7.39
C PRO A 185 5.95 13.14 -7.75
N CYS A 186 5.01 13.04 -6.84
CA CYS A 186 3.75 12.37 -7.05
C CYS A 186 2.63 13.41 -7.17
N ARG A 187 1.83 13.31 -8.22
CA ARG A 187 0.78 14.27 -8.54
C ARG A 187 -0.56 13.58 -8.67
N ASN A 188 -1.64 14.30 -8.35
CA ASN A 188 -3.00 13.85 -8.66
C ASN A 188 -3.30 14.08 -10.15
N ARG A 189 -4.51 13.72 -10.60
CA ARG A 189 -4.94 13.88 -12.00
C ARG A 189 -4.87 15.33 -12.48
N GLU A 190 -5.15 16.28 -11.61
CA GLU A 190 -5.17 17.72 -11.87
C GLU A 190 -3.75 18.31 -11.93
N GLY A 191 -2.70 17.50 -11.68
CA GLY A 191 -1.30 17.91 -11.70
C GLY A 191 -0.81 18.53 -10.38
N GLU A 192 -1.63 18.61 -9.34
CA GLU A 192 -1.24 19.13 -8.04
C GLU A 192 -0.28 18.16 -7.33
N LEU A 193 0.73 18.69 -6.66
CA LEU A 193 1.70 17.91 -5.91
C LEU A 193 1.05 17.31 -4.65
N ILE A 194 0.93 16.00 -4.57
CA ILE A 194 0.36 15.28 -3.43
C ILE A 194 1.42 14.68 -2.52
N GLY A 195 2.66 14.66 -2.93
CA GLY A 195 3.79 14.19 -2.16
C GLY A 195 5.04 13.97 -2.99
N ILE A 196 6.13 13.60 -2.32
CA ILE A 196 7.41 13.31 -2.96
C ILE A 196 7.95 12.03 -2.34
N ARG A 197 8.16 11.02 -3.20
CA ARG A 197 8.80 9.76 -2.80
C ARG A 197 10.26 9.79 -3.19
N CYS A 198 11.14 9.40 -2.30
CA CYS A 198 12.57 9.43 -2.52
C CYS A 198 13.15 8.02 -2.56
N ARG A 199 13.96 7.73 -3.58
CA ARG A 199 14.79 6.52 -3.66
C ARG A 199 16.13 6.80 -3.01
N ASN A 200 16.47 6.02 -2.01
CA ASN A 200 17.79 6.07 -1.39
C ASN A 200 18.85 5.57 -2.40
N LEU A 201 20.00 6.27 -2.46
CA LEU A 201 21.18 5.84 -3.22
C LEU A 201 22.31 5.37 -2.29
N ASP A 202 22.21 5.67 -1.00
CA ASP A 202 23.15 5.26 0.03
C ASP A 202 22.97 3.75 0.34
N PRO A 203 24.02 2.90 0.20
CA PRO A 203 23.93 1.47 0.45
C PRO A 203 23.40 1.12 1.85
N GLU A 204 23.84 1.83 2.89
CA GLU A 204 23.39 1.57 4.27
C GLU A 204 21.90 1.84 4.46
N ARG A 205 21.36 2.84 3.75
CA ARG A 205 19.92 3.17 3.79
C ARG A 205 19.08 2.23 2.93
N LEU A 206 19.65 1.70 1.84
CA LEU A 206 18.98 0.72 0.98
C LEU A 206 18.63 -0.56 1.72
N GLU A 207 19.46 -1.00 2.67
CA GLU A 207 19.18 -2.17 3.52
C GLU A 207 17.94 -1.95 4.41
N THR A 208 17.69 -0.70 4.82
CA THR A 208 16.57 -0.36 5.70
C THR A 208 15.29 -0.06 4.92
N ALA A 209 15.39 0.77 3.87
CA ALA A 209 14.25 1.14 3.04
C ALA A 209 14.72 1.70 1.69
N LYS A 210 14.32 1.04 0.59
CA LYS A 210 14.61 1.49 -0.77
C LYS A 210 13.94 2.82 -1.10
N TYR A 211 12.72 3.02 -0.61
CA TYR A 211 11.92 4.23 -0.85
C TYR A 211 11.34 4.77 0.46
N ILE A 212 11.45 6.08 0.64
CA ILE A 212 10.88 6.83 1.77
C ILE A 212 10.25 8.14 1.26
N PRO A 213 9.36 8.80 2.02
CA PRO A 213 8.93 10.15 1.68
C PRO A 213 10.07 11.16 1.85
N LEU A 214 10.06 12.24 1.08
CA LEU A 214 10.95 13.38 1.32
C LEU A 214 10.66 13.96 2.71
N ILE A 215 11.72 14.20 3.48
CA ILE A 215 11.68 14.96 4.73
C ILE A 215 12.70 16.09 4.61
N THR A 216 12.24 17.32 4.68
CA THR A 216 13.05 18.53 4.59
C THR A 216 13.72 18.86 5.93
N LEU A 217 14.59 19.87 5.92
CA LEU A 217 15.38 20.31 7.09
C LEU A 217 14.54 20.74 8.29
N ASP A 218 13.45 21.41 8.02
CA ASP A 218 12.47 21.88 9.00
C ASP A 218 11.56 20.78 9.52
N GLY A 219 11.79 19.52 9.08
CA GLY A 219 11.02 18.35 9.50
C GLY A 219 9.70 18.18 8.74
N GLN A 220 9.41 18.98 7.70
CA GLN A 220 8.23 18.80 6.87
C GLN A 220 8.34 17.47 6.10
N SER A 221 7.32 16.61 6.26
CA SER A 221 7.20 15.35 5.53
C SER A 221 6.26 15.50 4.34
N TYR A 222 6.69 15.03 3.19
CA TYR A 222 5.92 14.98 1.92
C TYR A 222 5.32 13.60 1.67
N ALA A 223 4.96 12.89 2.75
CA ALA A 223 4.28 11.62 2.70
C ALA A 223 2.84 11.76 2.18
N PHE A 224 2.37 10.77 1.45
CA PHE A 224 1.03 10.68 0.90
C PHE A 224 0.49 9.24 0.99
N PRO A 225 -0.85 9.04 0.92
CA PRO A 225 -1.44 7.72 1.01
C PRO A 225 -1.27 6.94 -0.29
N THR A 226 -0.15 6.24 -0.44
CA THR A 226 0.22 5.45 -1.65
C THR A 226 -0.87 4.47 -2.09
N ASN A 227 -1.68 3.96 -1.14
CA ASN A 227 -2.78 3.03 -1.43
C ASN A 227 -4.06 3.69 -1.99
N GLN A 228 -4.06 5.01 -2.20
CA GLN A 228 -5.23 5.77 -2.68
C GLN A 228 -4.98 6.45 -4.03
N VAL A 229 -3.75 6.51 -4.48
CA VAL A 229 -3.31 7.24 -5.65
C VAL A 229 -2.49 6.35 -6.58
N PHE A 230 -2.38 6.77 -7.83
CA PHE A 230 -1.50 6.15 -8.82
C PHE A 230 -0.35 7.09 -9.17
N TYR A 231 0.83 6.53 -9.42
CA TYR A 231 1.91 7.25 -10.05
C TYR A 231 1.64 7.39 -11.55
N GLY A 232 1.89 8.56 -12.09
CA GLY A 232 1.77 8.83 -13.53
C GLY A 232 0.38 9.28 -14.00
N ILE A 233 -0.65 9.24 -13.16
CA ILE A 233 -2.05 9.53 -13.55
C ILE A 233 -2.21 10.89 -14.25
N ASN A 234 -1.48 11.91 -13.83
CA ASN A 234 -1.53 13.26 -14.41
C ASN A 234 -0.93 13.35 -15.83
N TYR A 235 -0.19 12.34 -16.26
CA TYR A 235 0.40 12.28 -17.61
C TYR A 235 -0.31 11.29 -18.53
N THR A 236 -1.03 10.32 -17.98
CA THR A 236 -1.56 9.18 -18.72
C THR A 236 -3.08 9.15 -18.79
N TRP A 237 -3.78 9.98 -18.00
CA TRP A 237 -5.25 9.93 -17.92
C TRP A 237 -5.95 10.16 -19.26
N GLU A 238 -5.42 11.03 -20.13
CA GLU A 238 -5.99 11.28 -21.46
C GLU A 238 -5.89 10.05 -22.38
N ALA A 239 -4.73 9.38 -22.35
CA ALA A 239 -4.54 8.14 -23.09
C ALA A 239 -5.46 7.02 -22.55
N ILE A 240 -5.62 6.93 -21.22
CA ILE A 240 -6.51 5.96 -20.58
C ILE A 240 -7.97 6.22 -20.99
N GLU A 241 -8.45 7.46 -20.91
CA GLU A 241 -9.83 7.80 -21.29
C GLU A 241 -10.08 7.56 -22.80
N ARG A 242 -9.13 7.95 -23.64
CA ARG A 242 -9.22 7.75 -25.09
C ARG A 242 -9.30 6.28 -25.48
N THR A 243 -8.48 5.43 -24.85
CA THR A 243 -8.37 4.00 -25.18
C THR A 243 -9.26 3.11 -24.32
N GLN A 244 -9.82 3.63 -23.25
CA GLN A 244 -10.49 2.88 -22.17
C GLN A 244 -9.65 1.71 -21.63
N THR A 245 -8.33 1.81 -21.80
CA THR A 245 -7.36 0.79 -21.43
C THR A 245 -6.35 1.38 -20.46
N VAL A 246 -6.02 0.62 -19.41
CA VAL A 246 -4.95 0.97 -18.46
C VAL A 246 -3.97 -0.18 -18.33
N THR A 247 -2.68 0.15 -18.31
CA THR A 247 -1.61 -0.78 -17.94
C THR A 247 -1.23 -0.52 -16.50
N ILE A 248 -1.34 -1.52 -15.63
CA ILE A 248 -1.06 -1.42 -14.20
C ILE A 248 0.24 -2.14 -13.91
N VAL A 249 1.22 -1.40 -13.37
CA VAL A 249 2.53 -1.87 -12.93
C VAL A 249 2.73 -1.58 -11.44
N GLU A 250 3.66 -2.27 -10.79
CA GLU A 250 3.87 -2.12 -9.35
C GLU A 250 4.68 -0.86 -9.00
N SER A 251 5.66 -0.50 -9.82
CA SER A 251 6.65 0.52 -9.51
C SER A 251 6.51 1.80 -10.37
N GLU A 252 7.05 2.90 -9.83
CA GLU A 252 7.22 4.15 -10.57
C GLU A 252 8.19 3.98 -11.72
N LYS A 253 9.24 3.17 -11.53
CA LYS A 253 10.28 2.92 -12.53
C LYS A 253 9.69 2.28 -13.79
N ALA A 254 8.84 1.25 -13.64
CA ALA A 254 8.15 0.62 -14.76
C ALA A 254 7.24 1.60 -15.51
N THR A 255 6.52 2.48 -14.77
CA THR A 255 5.72 3.55 -15.40
C THR A 255 6.57 4.51 -16.22
N MET A 256 7.75 4.92 -15.71
CA MET A 256 8.69 5.78 -16.41
C MET A 256 9.25 5.13 -17.67
N LYS A 257 9.54 3.83 -17.61
CA LYS A 257 10.08 3.09 -18.73
C LYS A 257 9.04 2.95 -19.84
N LEU A 258 7.80 2.66 -19.51
CA LEU A 258 6.68 2.68 -20.46
C LEU A 258 6.44 4.08 -21.04
N ASP A 259 6.64 5.15 -20.27
CA ASP A 259 6.58 6.52 -20.79
C ASP A 259 7.71 6.81 -21.80
N THR A 260 8.91 6.30 -21.54
CA THR A 260 10.03 6.40 -22.50
C THR A 260 9.69 5.74 -23.84
N TRP A 261 9.00 4.60 -23.80
CA TRP A 261 8.68 3.84 -25.02
C TRP A 261 7.48 4.37 -25.78
N TYR A 262 6.45 4.84 -25.08
CA TYR A 262 5.14 5.15 -25.67
C TYR A 262 4.77 6.64 -25.62
N GLY A 263 5.47 7.47 -24.86
CA GLY A 263 5.25 8.92 -24.80
C GLY A 263 3.81 9.31 -24.47
N GLU A 264 3.15 10.02 -25.39
CA GLU A 264 1.76 10.47 -25.23
C GLU A 264 0.72 9.33 -25.32
N ASN A 265 1.13 8.17 -25.83
CA ASN A 265 0.28 6.98 -25.87
C ASN A 265 0.45 6.10 -24.62
N ASN A 266 1.29 6.50 -23.68
CA ASN A 266 1.45 5.79 -22.43
C ASN A 266 0.15 5.82 -21.62
N ASN A 267 -0.36 4.65 -21.26
CA ASN A 267 -1.53 4.46 -20.40
C ASN A 267 -1.18 3.73 -19.09
N ALA A 268 0.09 3.73 -18.71
CA ALA A 268 0.58 2.99 -17.56
C ALA A 268 0.44 3.78 -16.26
N LEU A 269 0.05 3.08 -15.21
CA LEU A 269 -0.08 3.58 -13.84
C LEU A 269 0.70 2.72 -12.85
N GLY A 270 1.51 3.35 -12.01
CA GLY A 270 2.24 2.69 -10.92
C GLY A 270 1.43 2.60 -9.63
N MET A 271 1.44 1.43 -8.99
CA MET A 271 0.68 1.19 -7.75
C MET A 271 1.47 1.45 -6.47
N PHE A 272 2.75 1.73 -6.52
CA PHE A 272 3.65 1.80 -5.35
C PHE A 272 3.71 0.47 -4.56
N GLY A 273 3.56 -0.65 -5.22
CA GLY A 273 3.51 -2.02 -4.68
C GLY A 273 2.37 -2.83 -5.31
N HIS A 274 2.12 -4.02 -4.80
CA HIS A 274 1.25 -5.04 -5.42
C HIS A 274 -0.26 -4.94 -5.12
N ASN A 275 -0.70 -4.04 -4.23
CA ASN A 275 -2.12 -3.98 -3.82
C ASN A 275 -2.87 -2.84 -4.52
N LEU A 276 -3.80 -3.18 -5.41
CA LEU A 276 -4.62 -2.18 -6.12
C LEU A 276 -5.51 -1.35 -5.17
N GLY A 277 -6.17 -1.98 -4.22
CA GLY A 277 -7.11 -1.32 -3.30
C GLY A 277 -8.41 -0.83 -3.97
N LEU A 278 -9.49 -0.77 -3.19
CA LEU A 278 -10.82 -0.40 -3.69
C LEU A 278 -10.91 1.04 -4.22
N LYS A 279 -10.24 2.00 -3.59
CA LYS A 279 -10.30 3.41 -4.02
C LYS A 279 -9.70 3.59 -5.40
N ARG A 280 -8.52 3.04 -5.64
CA ARG A 280 -7.83 3.08 -6.93
C ARG A 280 -8.64 2.39 -8.03
N ARG A 281 -9.15 1.19 -7.78
CA ARG A 281 -10.02 0.49 -8.72
C ARG A 281 -11.25 1.33 -9.08
N ASN A 282 -11.96 1.87 -8.08
CA ASN A 282 -13.15 2.67 -8.31
C ASN A 282 -12.85 3.97 -9.09
N GLN A 283 -11.67 4.54 -8.93
CA GLN A 283 -11.20 5.68 -9.74
C GLN A 283 -11.14 5.29 -11.22
N LEU A 284 -10.52 4.17 -11.56
CA LEU A 284 -10.42 3.68 -12.94
C LEU A 284 -11.78 3.30 -13.54
N ILE A 285 -12.66 2.69 -12.75
CA ILE A 285 -14.04 2.42 -13.18
C ILE A 285 -14.77 3.72 -13.53
N LYS A 286 -14.64 4.75 -12.70
CA LYS A 286 -15.24 6.08 -12.98
C LYS A 286 -14.65 6.77 -14.21
N MET A 287 -13.41 6.49 -14.56
CA MET A 287 -12.77 6.96 -15.80
C MET A 287 -13.22 6.17 -17.03
N GLY A 288 -14.08 5.18 -16.87
CA GLY A 288 -14.63 4.40 -17.99
C GLY A 288 -13.70 3.30 -18.51
N VAL A 289 -12.71 2.88 -17.70
CA VAL A 289 -11.81 1.79 -18.08
C VAL A 289 -12.58 0.50 -18.31
N LYS A 290 -12.34 -0.13 -19.47
CA LYS A 290 -12.94 -1.39 -19.92
C LYS A 290 -11.93 -2.52 -20.06
N ARG A 291 -10.65 -2.18 -20.12
CA ARG A 291 -9.56 -3.12 -20.31
C ARG A 291 -8.43 -2.79 -19.34
N VAL A 292 -7.99 -3.77 -18.58
CA VAL A 292 -6.90 -3.66 -17.62
C VAL A 292 -5.81 -4.62 -18.00
N ILE A 293 -4.62 -4.12 -18.26
CA ILE A 293 -3.42 -4.91 -18.50
C ILE A 293 -2.62 -4.89 -17.21
N TYR A 294 -2.53 -6.01 -16.52
CA TYR A 294 -1.76 -6.12 -15.28
C TYR A 294 -0.41 -6.76 -15.54
N VAL A 295 0.63 -6.15 -14.99
CA VAL A 295 2.03 -6.58 -15.12
C VAL A 295 2.58 -6.81 -13.71
N PRO A 296 2.38 -8.00 -13.14
CA PRO A 296 2.89 -8.32 -11.80
C PRO A 296 4.41 -8.52 -11.81
N ASP A 297 5.05 -8.24 -10.67
CA ASP A 297 6.42 -8.66 -10.43
C ASP A 297 6.48 -10.19 -10.22
N ASN A 298 7.54 -10.84 -10.70
CA ASN A 298 7.74 -12.28 -10.56
C ASN A 298 8.38 -12.61 -9.20
N ASP A 299 7.62 -12.39 -8.15
CA ASP A 299 8.09 -12.62 -6.77
C ASP A 299 8.28 -14.10 -6.40
N TRP A 300 7.86 -15.02 -7.27
CA TRP A 300 7.92 -16.47 -7.08
C TRP A 300 9.16 -17.12 -7.68
N ILE A 301 9.81 -16.49 -8.66
CA ILE A 301 10.99 -17.07 -9.35
C ILE A 301 12.12 -17.32 -8.36
N GLY A 302 12.69 -18.53 -8.41
CA GLY A 302 13.76 -18.96 -7.51
C GLY A 302 13.31 -19.29 -6.07
N LYS A 303 11.99 -19.38 -5.83
CA LYS A 303 11.38 -19.75 -4.55
C LYS A 303 10.68 -21.11 -4.61
N SER A 304 9.97 -21.45 -3.54
CA SER A 304 9.26 -22.72 -3.40
C SER A 304 7.99 -22.79 -4.28
N PRO A 305 7.46 -24.00 -4.58
CA PRO A 305 6.16 -24.14 -5.23
C PRO A 305 5.01 -23.43 -4.50
N GLU A 306 5.08 -23.34 -3.16
CA GLU A 306 4.09 -22.64 -2.35
C GLU A 306 4.12 -21.13 -2.60
N ASP A 307 5.28 -20.56 -2.94
CA ASP A 307 5.40 -19.15 -3.29
C ASP A 307 4.75 -18.87 -4.65
N PHE A 308 4.88 -19.78 -5.62
CA PHE A 308 4.17 -19.71 -6.89
C PHE A 308 2.65 -19.80 -6.71
N ASP A 309 2.17 -20.70 -5.87
CA ASP A 309 0.74 -20.80 -5.58
C ASP A 309 0.20 -19.58 -4.86
N ARG A 310 1.01 -18.93 -4.00
CA ARG A 310 0.67 -17.67 -3.38
C ARG A 310 0.56 -16.55 -4.41
N TRP A 311 1.54 -16.43 -5.29
CA TRP A 311 1.53 -15.45 -6.37
C TRP A 311 0.31 -15.64 -7.30
N LYS A 312 0.03 -16.87 -7.74
CA LYS A 312 -1.18 -17.17 -8.53
C LYS A 312 -2.45 -16.74 -7.83
N LYS A 313 -2.54 -16.95 -6.53
CA LYS A 313 -3.71 -16.55 -5.72
C LYS A 313 -3.84 -15.02 -5.63
N GLU A 314 -2.74 -14.30 -5.54
CA GLU A 314 -2.72 -12.83 -5.55
C GLU A 314 -3.15 -12.29 -6.92
N VAL A 315 -2.60 -12.82 -8.01
CA VAL A 315 -3.00 -12.47 -9.38
C VAL A 315 -4.48 -12.79 -9.61
N LYS A 316 -4.94 -13.97 -9.20
CA LYS A 316 -6.37 -14.31 -9.27
C LYS A 316 -7.24 -13.34 -8.48
N GLY A 317 -6.83 -12.96 -7.27
CA GLY A 317 -7.53 -11.94 -6.46
C GLY A 317 -7.61 -10.58 -7.15
N PHE A 318 -6.57 -10.20 -7.90
CA PHE A 318 -6.59 -9.01 -8.73
C PHE A 318 -7.64 -9.15 -9.85
N ILE A 319 -7.62 -10.25 -10.62
CA ILE A 319 -8.59 -10.54 -11.70
C ILE A 319 -10.02 -10.51 -11.15
N ASP A 320 -10.29 -11.27 -10.09
CA ASP A 320 -11.62 -11.38 -9.48
C ASP A 320 -12.16 -10.00 -9.03
N SER A 321 -11.26 -9.10 -8.65
CA SER A 321 -11.65 -7.74 -8.24
C SER A 321 -12.24 -6.91 -9.37
N TRP A 322 -11.99 -7.25 -10.63
CA TRP A 322 -12.48 -6.56 -11.82
C TRP A 322 -13.72 -7.22 -12.46
N SER A 323 -14.13 -8.37 -11.93
CA SER A 323 -15.29 -9.10 -12.46
C SER A 323 -16.52 -8.21 -12.60
N GLY A 324 -17.10 -8.20 -13.80
CA GLY A 324 -18.25 -7.35 -14.15
C GLY A 324 -17.95 -5.88 -14.44
N TYR A 325 -16.68 -5.43 -14.37
CA TYR A 325 -16.28 -4.04 -14.62
C TYR A 325 -15.41 -3.88 -15.87
N ALA A 326 -14.37 -4.70 -15.98
CA ALA A 326 -13.41 -4.60 -17.08
C ALA A 326 -12.83 -5.99 -17.39
N GLN A 327 -12.39 -6.17 -18.64
CA GLN A 327 -11.58 -7.30 -19.05
C GLN A 327 -10.18 -7.14 -18.47
N VAL A 328 -9.63 -8.22 -17.91
CA VAL A 328 -8.25 -8.23 -17.37
C VAL A 328 -7.38 -9.07 -18.29
N GLU A 329 -6.19 -8.57 -18.55
CA GLU A 329 -5.14 -9.26 -19.28
C GLU A 329 -3.87 -9.24 -18.42
N ILE A 330 -3.13 -10.34 -18.40
CA ILE A 330 -1.92 -10.49 -17.59
C ILE A 330 -0.70 -10.63 -18.48
N VAL A 331 0.28 -9.77 -18.27
CA VAL A 331 1.60 -9.90 -18.90
C VAL A 331 2.55 -10.47 -17.85
N TRP A 332 2.96 -11.71 -18.05
CA TRP A 332 3.85 -12.41 -17.15
C TRP A 332 4.93 -13.18 -17.92
N ASP A 333 5.86 -13.84 -17.23
CA ASP A 333 6.97 -14.55 -17.84
C ASP A 333 6.53 -15.84 -18.53
N THR A 334 6.06 -15.72 -19.76
CA THR A 334 5.70 -16.87 -20.61
C THR A 334 6.90 -17.47 -21.35
N LEU A 335 8.08 -16.83 -21.26
CA LEU A 335 9.29 -17.22 -21.97
C LEU A 335 10.40 -17.73 -21.05
N ASP A 336 10.17 -17.72 -19.73
CA ASP A 336 11.13 -18.13 -18.69
C ASP A 336 12.47 -17.37 -18.78
N ILE A 337 12.40 -16.06 -18.91
CA ILE A 337 13.56 -15.17 -19.11
C ILE A 337 13.75 -14.14 -18.00
N LEU A 338 12.73 -13.91 -17.16
CA LEU A 338 12.79 -12.90 -16.12
C LEU A 338 13.55 -13.40 -14.89
N GLN A 339 14.25 -12.49 -14.23
CA GLN A 339 14.90 -12.77 -12.97
C GLN A 339 13.92 -12.62 -11.78
N PRO A 340 14.25 -13.15 -10.61
CA PRO A 340 13.44 -12.95 -9.41
C PRO A 340 13.15 -11.47 -9.14
N LYS A 341 11.88 -11.12 -8.91
CA LYS A 341 11.37 -9.76 -8.66
C LYS A 341 11.41 -8.81 -9.86
N GLU A 342 11.72 -9.30 -11.04
CA GLU A 342 11.52 -8.52 -12.27
C GLU A 342 10.09 -8.68 -12.79
N ASN A 343 9.65 -7.73 -13.56
CA ASN A 343 8.45 -7.82 -14.38
C ASN A 343 8.83 -7.61 -15.86
N ALA A 344 7.89 -7.83 -16.75
CA ALA A 344 8.12 -7.74 -18.19
C ALA A 344 8.68 -6.37 -18.65
N VAL A 345 8.37 -5.29 -17.93
CA VAL A 345 8.84 -3.93 -18.26
C VAL A 345 10.31 -3.72 -17.82
N ASP A 346 10.85 -4.52 -16.92
CA ASP A 346 12.26 -4.41 -16.51
C ASP A 346 13.21 -4.84 -17.63
N GLN A 347 12.74 -5.54 -18.64
CA GLN A 347 13.51 -5.99 -19.82
C GLN A 347 13.62 -4.93 -20.90
N SER A 348 14.16 -5.29 -22.08
CA SER A 348 14.17 -4.41 -23.25
C SER A 348 12.75 -4.20 -23.81
N LYS A 349 12.59 -3.21 -24.69
CA LYS A 349 11.30 -2.95 -25.33
C LYS A 349 10.83 -4.13 -26.19
N GLU A 350 11.75 -4.76 -26.86
CA GLU A 350 11.48 -5.93 -27.73
C GLU A 350 10.94 -7.11 -26.90
N VAL A 351 11.58 -7.41 -25.77
CA VAL A 351 11.14 -8.46 -24.86
C VAL A 351 9.78 -8.10 -24.24
N TRP A 352 9.60 -6.86 -23.84
CA TRP A 352 8.29 -6.38 -23.38
C TRP A 352 7.20 -6.61 -24.44
N GLU A 353 7.44 -6.21 -25.68
CA GLU A 353 6.47 -6.36 -26.77
C GLU A 353 6.17 -7.84 -27.05
N GLU A 354 7.16 -8.72 -26.95
CA GLU A 354 6.96 -10.15 -27.09
C GLU A 354 6.10 -10.74 -25.97
N LEU A 355 6.44 -10.45 -24.71
CA LEU A 355 5.63 -10.89 -23.56
C LEU A 355 4.22 -10.27 -23.59
N PHE A 356 4.10 -9.01 -23.99
CA PHE A 356 2.82 -8.35 -24.16
C PHE A 356 1.96 -9.01 -25.24
N ASN A 357 2.54 -9.46 -26.33
CA ASN A 357 1.80 -10.17 -27.40
C ASN A 357 1.37 -11.57 -26.96
N ASN A 358 2.09 -12.19 -26.02
CA ASN A 358 1.78 -13.50 -25.46
C ASN A 358 0.94 -13.44 -24.16
N ARG A 359 0.42 -12.26 -23.80
CA ARG A 359 -0.33 -12.08 -22.56
C ARG A 359 -1.59 -12.92 -22.47
N GLU A 360 -1.96 -13.32 -21.27
CA GLU A 360 -3.19 -14.09 -21.03
C GLU A 360 -4.39 -13.17 -20.87
N ILE A 361 -5.50 -13.56 -21.48
CA ILE A 361 -6.81 -12.87 -21.41
C ILE A 361 -7.66 -13.64 -20.40
N CYS A 362 -8.14 -12.95 -19.35
CA CYS A 362 -8.85 -13.56 -18.21
C CYS A 362 -10.32 -13.14 -18.17
#